data_a263164a396ed284ad0d2b0fe9acad76
#
_entry.id   a263164a396ed284ad0d2b0fe9acad76
#
_cell.length_a   1.000
_cell.length_b   1.000
_cell.length_c   1.000
_cell.angle_alpha   90.00
_cell.angle_beta   90.00
_cell.angle_gamma   90.00
#
_symmetry.space_group_name_H-M   'P 1'
#
loop_
_entity.id
_entity.type
_entity.pdbx_description
1 polymer ?
#
loop_
_entity_poly.entity_id
_entity_poly.type
_entity_poly.pdbx_seq_one_letter_code
_entity_poly.pdbx_strand_id
1 'polypeptide(L)'
;LFKIKNKTACLVSFLEGKDKNQLTNKDCFQVGKNAALLHLAAKKLRLYRKNSLSVNSWGPLLNRIDKRINKLSNNLIKTMKTDLIDIKKKWPKNMPNGIIHSDLFIDNIFFFKKKYYGFIDFYFSANDFLAYELATCVNALCFKKRNKVFVLDKSKSAHLLRGYQSIRKLTIIEKSNFNTLCRGSALRYLLTRSYDYLNTPKKALIKIKDPKEYLDKLNYHRKLNSFKDYG
;
A
#
# COMPACT_ATOMS: atom_id res chain seq x y z
N LEU A 1 4.03 -3.92 -27.02
CA LEU A 1 3.21 -5.00 -26.45
C LEU A 1 3.07 -6.12 -27.48
N PHE A 2 3.15 -7.36 -27.04
CA PHE A 2 2.97 -8.56 -27.87
C PHE A 2 2.21 -9.63 -27.06
N LYS A 3 1.80 -10.72 -27.71
CA LYS A 3 1.09 -11.82 -27.05
C LYS A 3 1.95 -13.07 -26.98
N ILE A 4 2.01 -13.70 -25.80
CA ILE A 4 2.59 -15.02 -25.58
C ILE A 4 1.52 -15.89 -24.96
N LYS A 5 1.17 -17.01 -25.63
CA LYS A 5 0.11 -17.93 -25.15
C LYS A 5 -1.17 -17.19 -24.72
N ASN A 6 -1.65 -16.29 -25.58
CA ASN A 6 -2.83 -15.42 -25.35
C ASN A 6 -2.72 -14.41 -24.18
N LYS A 7 -1.58 -14.28 -23.54
CA LYS A 7 -1.33 -13.27 -22.50
C LYS A 7 -0.58 -12.08 -23.09
N THR A 8 -0.98 -10.88 -22.73
CA THR A 8 -0.25 -9.67 -23.10
C THR A 8 1.10 -9.64 -22.40
N ALA A 9 2.16 -9.39 -23.14
CA ALA A 9 3.52 -9.30 -22.65
C ALA A 9 4.17 -7.99 -23.13
N CYS A 10 5.13 -7.51 -22.37
CA CYS A 10 6.00 -6.39 -22.76
C CYS A 10 7.45 -6.72 -22.44
N LEU A 11 8.35 -6.20 -23.26
CA LEU A 11 9.79 -6.20 -23.01
C LEU A 11 10.15 -4.83 -22.43
N VAL A 12 10.83 -4.82 -21.30
CA VAL A 12 11.34 -3.61 -20.65
C VAL A 12 12.84 -3.72 -20.44
N SER A 13 13.53 -2.58 -20.36
CA SER A 13 14.95 -2.55 -20.02
C SER A 13 15.16 -3.20 -18.64
N PHE A 14 16.21 -4.01 -18.52
CA PHE A 14 16.59 -4.57 -17.24
C PHE A 14 17.07 -3.45 -16.32
N LEU A 15 16.47 -3.35 -15.14
CA LEU A 15 16.89 -2.42 -14.11
C LEU A 15 17.91 -3.11 -13.20
N GLU A 16 19.16 -2.64 -13.19
CA GLU A 16 20.18 -3.16 -12.30
C GLU A 16 19.83 -2.89 -10.83
N GLY A 17 20.34 -3.75 -9.94
CA GLY A 17 20.13 -3.61 -8.52
C GLY A 17 19.26 -4.72 -7.94
N LYS A 18 18.90 -4.54 -6.67
CA LYS A 18 18.05 -5.46 -5.92
C LYS A 18 17.31 -4.73 -4.80
N ASP A 19 16.29 -5.36 -4.27
CA ASP A 19 15.62 -4.95 -3.06
C ASP A 19 16.52 -5.04 -1.82
N LYS A 20 16.06 -4.53 -0.70
CA LYS A 20 16.70 -4.63 0.62
C LYS A 20 15.80 -5.39 1.58
N ASN A 21 16.38 -6.16 2.49
CA ASN A 21 15.62 -6.80 3.57
C ASN A 21 14.96 -5.78 4.52
N GLN A 22 15.62 -4.63 4.71
CA GLN A 22 15.12 -3.54 5.55
C GLN A 22 15.56 -2.18 4.98
N LEU A 23 14.66 -1.21 5.04
CA LEU A 23 14.96 0.18 4.70
C LEU A 23 15.46 0.95 5.92
N THR A 24 16.46 1.80 5.70
CA THR A 24 16.87 2.83 6.65
C THR A 24 15.96 4.06 6.56
N ASN A 25 16.07 5.00 7.50
CA ASN A 25 15.40 6.29 7.43
C ASN A 25 15.74 7.06 6.14
N LYS A 26 17.03 7.01 5.71
CA LYS A 26 17.48 7.61 4.46
C LYS A 26 16.83 6.96 3.25
N ASP A 27 16.68 5.64 3.25
CA ASP A 27 15.99 4.93 2.18
C ASP A 27 14.51 5.33 2.11
N CYS A 28 13.82 5.41 3.27
CA CYS A 28 12.43 5.85 3.32
C CYS A 28 12.26 7.27 2.77
N PHE A 29 13.19 8.19 3.08
CA PHE A 29 13.21 9.54 2.49
C PHE A 29 13.34 9.47 0.96
N GLN A 30 14.26 8.65 0.43
CA GLN A 30 14.44 8.48 -1.01
C GLN A 30 13.20 7.88 -1.69
N VAL A 31 12.56 6.90 -1.06
CA VAL A 31 11.31 6.32 -1.57
C VAL A 31 10.22 7.40 -1.64
N GLY A 32 10.01 8.15 -0.58
CA GLY A 32 9.02 9.24 -0.58
C GLY A 32 9.30 10.29 -1.66
N LYS A 33 10.57 10.75 -1.77
CA LYS A 33 11.00 11.70 -2.80
C LYS A 33 10.69 11.19 -4.21
N ASN A 34 11.04 9.94 -4.49
CA ASN A 34 10.88 9.36 -5.83
C ASN A 34 9.42 9.00 -6.13
N ALA A 35 8.59 8.66 -5.14
CA ALA A 35 7.15 8.53 -5.33
C ALA A 35 6.52 9.87 -5.75
N ALA A 36 6.96 11.00 -5.17
CA ALA A 36 6.50 12.32 -5.60
C ALA A 36 6.95 12.65 -7.03
N LEU A 37 8.20 12.33 -7.40
CA LEU A 37 8.71 12.51 -8.77
C LEU A 37 7.92 11.66 -9.76
N LEU A 38 7.62 10.40 -9.42
CA LEU A 38 6.76 9.52 -10.23
C LEU A 38 5.39 10.16 -10.47
N HIS A 39 4.73 10.66 -9.42
CA HIS A 39 3.43 11.29 -9.54
C HIS A 39 3.47 12.53 -10.45
N LEU A 40 4.50 13.37 -10.33
CA LEU A 40 4.66 14.56 -11.17
C LEU A 40 4.94 14.20 -12.63
N ALA A 41 5.80 13.21 -12.87
CA ALA A 41 6.11 12.72 -14.21
C ALA A 41 4.86 12.12 -14.87
N ALA A 42 4.13 11.30 -14.13
CA ALA A 42 2.91 10.63 -14.60
C ALA A 42 1.75 11.61 -14.89
N LYS A 43 1.75 12.81 -14.28
CA LYS A 43 0.74 13.85 -14.57
C LYS A 43 0.71 14.26 -16.04
N LYS A 44 1.82 14.12 -16.76
CA LYS A 44 1.91 14.41 -18.19
C LYS A 44 1.31 13.33 -19.08
N LEU A 45 1.06 12.14 -18.52
CA LEU A 45 0.49 11.02 -19.26
C LEU A 45 -1.04 11.15 -19.29
N ARG A 46 -1.61 11.12 -20.50
CA ARG A 46 -3.07 11.12 -20.71
C ARG A 46 -3.61 9.69 -20.70
N LEU A 47 -3.22 8.92 -19.66
CA LEU A 47 -3.63 7.54 -19.48
C LEU A 47 -4.58 7.44 -18.30
N TYR A 48 -5.62 6.63 -18.44
CA TYR A 48 -6.56 6.34 -17.38
C TYR A 48 -6.75 4.83 -17.21
N ARG A 49 -6.53 4.35 -15.99
CA ARG A 49 -6.88 3.00 -15.56
C ARG A 49 -7.53 3.08 -14.18
N LYS A 50 -8.79 2.64 -14.10
CA LYS A 50 -9.52 2.59 -12.83
C LYS A 50 -8.80 1.64 -11.86
N ASN A 51 -8.64 2.05 -10.60
CA ASN A 51 -8.14 1.17 -9.56
C ASN A 51 -9.19 0.10 -9.22
N SER A 52 -8.95 -1.14 -9.65
CA SER A 52 -9.83 -2.28 -9.37
C SER A 52 -9.81 -2.72 -7.91
N LEU A 53 -8.83 -2.26 -7.13
CA LEU A 53 -8.68 -2.54 -5.70
C LEU A 53 -9.00 -1.31 -4.83
N SER A 54 -9.80 -0.36 -5.35
CA SER A 54 -10.27 0.81 -4.63
C SER A 54 -11.36 0.45 -3.60
N VAL A 55 -11.75 1.44 -2.79
CA VAL A 55 -12.75 1.32 -1.72
C VAL A 55 -14.08 0.65 -2.15
N ASN A 56 -14.47 0.81 -3.42
CA ASN A 56 -15.69 0.20 -3.94
C ASN A 56 -15.61 -1.32 -4.12
N SER A 57 -14.40 -1.86 -4.31
CA SER A 57 -14.19 -3.31 -4.50
C SER A 57 -14.06 -4.08 -3.17
N TRP A 58 -13.87 -3.40 -2.04
CA TRP A 58 -13.61 -4.07 -0.77
C TRP A 58 -14.81 -4.80 -0.20
N GLY A 59 -16.04 -4.28 -0.41
CA GLY A 59 -17.28 -4.98 0.00
C GLY A 59 -17.47 -6.31 -0.74
N PRO A 60 -17.47 -6.32 -2.07
CA PRO A 60 -17.49 -7.54 -2.86
C PRO A 60 -16.37 -8.54 -2.47
N LEU A 61 -15.15 -8.07 -2.22
CA LEU A 61 -14.05 -8.93 -1.78
C LEU A 61 -14.31 -9.53 -0.38
N LEU A 62 -14.80 -8.72 0.58
CA LEU A 62 -15.15 -9.20 1.93
C LEU A 62 -16.20 -10.30 1.87
N ASN A 63 -17.21 -10.17 1.00
CA ASN A 63 -18.27 -11.18 0.84
C ASN A 63 -17.75 -12.53 0.30
N ARG A 64 -16.56 -12.55 -0.31
CA ARG A 64 -15.90 -13.76 -0.79
C ARG A 64 -15.00 -14.44 0.25
N ILE A 65 -14.80 -13.80 1.41
CA ILE A 65 -13.97 -14.34 2.49
C ILE A 65 -14.83 -15.24 3.39
N ASP A 66 -14.48 -16.51 3.43
CA ASP A 66 -15.17 -17.52 4.23
C ASP A 66 -14.96 -17.32 5.74
N LYS A 67 -15.95 -17.72 6.55
CA LYS A 67 -15.91 -17.62 8.03
C LYS A 67 -14.73 -18.39 8.66
N ARG A 68 -14.12 -19.34 7.96
CA ARG A 68 -12.90 -20.05 8.41
C ARG A 68 -11.75 -19.11 8.76
N ILE A 69 -11.72 -17.90 8.19
CA ILE A 69 -10.72 -16.88 8.52
C ILE A 69 -10.76 -16.45 10.00
N ASN A 70 -11.89 -16.63 10.68
CA ASN A 70 -12.03 -16.34 12.11
C ASN A 70 -11.12 -17.20 13.01
N LYS A 71 -10.56 -18.32 12.49
CA LYS A 71 -9.54 -19.11 13.18
C LYS A 71 -8.23 -18.34 13.38
N LEU A 72 -7.94 -17.35 12.54
CA LEU A 72 -6.75 -16.49 12.69
C LEU A 72 -6.88 -15.46 13.81
N SER A 73 -8.09 -14.92 14.00
CA SER A 73 -8.42 -13.97 15.05
C SER A 73 -9.91 -14.02 15.29
N ASN A 74 -10.32 -14.04 16.55
CA ASN A 74 -11.75 -14.11 16.91
C ASN A 74 -12.53 -12.95 16.26
N ASN A 75 -13.68 -13.27 15.68
CA ASN A 75 -14.57 -12.31 15.00
C ASN A 75 -13.92 -11.46 13.89
N LEU A 76 -12.90 -11.97 13.19
CA LEU A 76 -12.14 -11.20 12.19
C LEU A 76 -13.04 -10.65 11.06
N ILE A 77 -14.02 -11.43 10.57
CA ILE A 77 -14.99 -10.94 9.58
C ILE A 77 -15.80 -9.76 10.12
N LYS A 78 -16.30 -9.85 11.36
CA LYS A 78 -17.03 -8.75 11.99
C LYS A 78 -16.16 -7.50 12.10
N THR A 79 -14.91 -7.66 12.49
CA THR A 79 -13.91 -6.59 12.55
C THR A 79 -13.72 -5.92 11.19
N MET A 80 -13.45 -6.70 10.14
CA MET A 80 -13.29 -6.18 8.78
C MET A 80 -14.54 -5.46 8.28
N LYS A 81 -15.74 -5.98 8.57
CA LYS A 81 -17.02 -5.37 8.19
C LYS A 81 -17.23 -4.02 8.88
N THR A 82 -16.96 -3.93 10.17
CA THR A 82 -17.08 -2.70 10.95
C THR A 82 -16.13 -1.62 10.41
N ASP A 83 -14.85 -1.97 10.15
CA ASP A 83 -13.90 -1.02 9.56
C ASP A 83 -14.30 -0.60 8.15
N LEU A 84 -14.77 -1.53 7.34
CA LEU A 84 -15.22 -1.20 5.98
C LEU A 84 -16.34 -0.17 5.99
N ILE A 85 -17.31 -0.31 6.88
CA ILE A 85 -18.43 0.64 7.02
C ILE A 85 -17.90 2.02 7.45
N ASP A 86 -17.08 2.06 8.51
CA ASP A 86 -16.54 3.33 9.01
C ASP A 86 -15.64 4.04 7.98
N ILE A 87 -14.72 3.28 7.35
CA ILE A 87 -13.82 3.81 6.33
C ILE A 87 -14.60 4.31 5.12
N LYS A 88 -15.59 3.56 4.61
CA LYS A 88 -16.41 4.00 3.49
C LYS A 88 -17.16 5.30 3.78
N LYS A 89 -17.71 5.43 4.99
CA LYS A 89 -18.41 6.66 5.42
C LYS A 89 -17.47 7.86 5.42
N LYS A 90 -16.21 7.67 5.80
CA LYS A 90 -15.17 8.70 5.93
C LYS A 90 -14.30 8.86 4.68
N TRP A 91 -14.49 8.01 3.65
CA TRP A 91 -13.64 8.03 2.47
C TRP A 91 -13.77 9.35 1.73
N PRO A 92 -12.66 10.05 1.47
CA PRO A 92 -12.71 11.34 0.80
C PRO A 92 -13.27 11.21 -0.63
N LYS A 93 -13.99 12.24 -1.09
CA LYS A 93 -14.54 12.27 -2.44
C LYS A 93 -13.68 13.07 -3.42
N ASN A 94 -13.09 14.16 -2.96
CA ASN A 94 -12.35 15.11 -3.78
C ASN A 94 -10.96 15.34 -3.17
N MET A 95 -9.97 14.69 -3.74
CA MET A 95 -8.55 14.86 -3.35
C MET A 95 -7.67 14.87 -4.60
N PRO A 96 -6.46 15.42 -4.51
CA PRO A 96 -5.47 15.30 -5.57
C PRO A 96 -5.29 13.83 -5.99
N ASN A 97 -5.52 13.56 -7.26
CA ASN A 97 -5.46 12.22 -7.83
C ASN A 97 -4.57 12.19 -9.09
N GLY A 98 -4.20 11.01 -9.50
CA GLY A 98 -3.37 10.76 -10.66
C GLY A 98 -2.96 9.30 -10.74
N ILE A 99 -1.99 9.01 -11.59
CA ILE A 99 -1.43 7.66 -11.69
C ILE A 99 -0.56 7.40 -10.46
N ILE A 100 -0.86 6.34 -9.74
CA ILE A 100 -0.10 5.79 -8.63
C ILE A 100 0.44 4.41 -9.01
N HIS A 101 1.52 3.97 -8.36
CA HIS A 101 2.06 2.62 -8.51
C HIS A 101 1.13 1.57 -7.89
N SER A 102 0.55 1.90 -6.74
CA SER A 102 -0.45 1.09 -6.02
C SER A 102 0.08 -0.17 -5.32
N ASP A 103 1.37 -0.50 -5.48
CA ASP A 103 1.99 -1.69 -4.89
C ASP A 103 3.47 -1.47 -4.51
N LEU A 104 3.81 -0.30 -3.92
CA LEU A 104 5.17 0.04 -3.49
C LEU A 104 5.54 -0.71 -2.20
N PHE A 105 5.82 -2.01 -2.35
CA PHE A 105 6.44 -2.85 -1.34
C PHE A 105 7.96 -2.87 -1.49
N ILE A 106 8.64 -3.41 -0.49
CA ILE A 106 10.11 -3.43 -0.46
C ILE A 106 10.72 -4.20 -1.63
N ASP A 107 10.06 -5.26 -2.08
CA ASP A 107 10.42 -6.10 -3.23
C ASP A 107 10.26 -5.38 -4.59
N ASN A 108 9.51 -4.26 -4.64
CA ASN A 108 9.34 -3.42 -5.82
C ASN A 108 10.22 -2.16 -5.82
N ILE A 109 11.17 -2.06 -4.87
CA ILE A 109 12.05 -0.89 -4.71
C ILE A 109 13.50 -1.33 -4.85
N PHE A 110 14.15 -0.99 -5.96
CA PHE A 110 15.50 -1.42 -6.25
C PHE A 110 16.54 -0.40 -5.82
N PHE A 111 17.64 -0.94 -5.31
CA PHE A 111 18.83 -0.20 -4.90
C PHE A 111 20.05 -0.74 -5.63
N PHE A 112 20.87 0.17 -6.16
CA PHE A 112 22.15 -0.16 -6.79
C PHE A 112 23.26 0.58 -6.04
N LYS A 113 24.36 -0.10 -5.70
CA LYS A 113 25.47 0.45 -4.89
C LYS A 113 24.97 1.20 -3.64
N LYS A 114 24.00 0.59 -2.92
CA LYS A 114 23.34 1.12 -1.71
C LYS A 114 22.48 2.38 -1.91
N LYS A 115 22.36 2.93 -3.11
CA LYS A 115 21.51 4.09 -3.44
C LYS A 115 20.20 3.62 -4.08
N TYR A 116 19.11 4.34 -3.83
CA TYR A 116 17.86 4.15 -4.57
C TYR A 116 18.15 4.21 -6.07
N TYR A 117 17.60 3.27 -6.81
CA TYR A 117 17.81 3.16 -8.25
C TYR A 117 16.51 3.25 -9.04
N GLY A 118 15.44 2.57 -8.61
CA GLY A 118 14.15 2.66 -9.29
C GLY A 118 13.05 1.85 -8.64
N PHE A 119 11.83 2.04 -9.14
CA PHE A 119 10.67 1.21 -8.89
C PHE A 119 10.47 0.23 -10.04
N ILE A 120 9.99 -0.96 -9.73
CA ILE A 120 9.64 -2.02 -10.69
C ILE A 120 8.22 -2.52 -10.43
N ASP A 121 7.70 -3.33 -11.34
CA ASP A 121 6.39 -3.98 -11.24
C ASP A 121 5.20 -3.00 -11.17
N PHE A 122 5.02 -2.23 -12.24
CA PHE A 122 3.90 -1.30 -12.42
C PHE A 122 2.57 -2.00 -12.79
N TYR A 123 2.44 -3.30 -12.59
CA TYR A 123 1.25 -4.06 -12.98
C TYR A 123 -0.05 -3.54 -12.34
N PHE A 124 0.01 -3.10 -11.08
CA PHE A 124 -1.13 -2.55 -10.35
C PHE A 124 -1.33 -1.04 -10.51
N SER A 125 -0.50 -0.36 -11.29
CA SER A 125 -0.62 1.08 -11.49
C SER A 125 -2.00 1.46 -11.99
N ALA A 126 -2.59 2.48 -11.39
CA ALA A 126 -3.95 2.93 -11.66
C ALA A 126 -4.13 4.39 -11.25
N ASN A 127 -5.25 5.01 -11.65
CA ASN A 127 -5.62 6.33 -11.17
C ASN A 127 -6.32 6.22 -9.82
N ASP A 128 -5.74 6.87 -8.81
CA ASP A 128 -6.29 6.99 -7.47
C ASP A 128 -5.71 8.23 -6.76
N PHE A 129 -6.08 8.46 -5.49
CA PHE A 129 -5.53 9.57 -4.72
C PHE A 129 -4.01 9.43 -4.52
N LEU A 130 -3.27 10.50 -4.81
CA LEU A 130 -1.81 10.49 -4.67
C LEU A 130 -1.38 10.18 -3.22
N ALA A 131 -2.12 10.71 -2.23
CA ALA A 131 -1.88 10.42 -0.82
C ALA A 131 -2.18 8.96 -0.43
N TYR A 132 -2.99 8.22 -1.23
CA TYR A 132 -3.23 6.79 -1.01
C TYR A 132 -1.99 5.95 -1.30
N GLU A 133 -1.17 6.34 -2.28
CA GLU A 133 0.15 5.73 -2.48
C GLU A 133 1.03 5.84 -1.22
N LEU A 134 1.08 7.05 -0.62
CA LEU A 134 1.85 7.25 0.62
C LEU A 134 1.32 6.41 1.78
N ALA A 135 -0.01 6.29 1.89
CA ALA A 135 -0.64 5.44 2.90
C ALA A 135 -0.25 3.96 2.69
N THR A 136 -0.14 3.52 1.43
CA THR A 136 0.35 2.19 1.08
C THR A 136 1.82 2.03 1.46
N CYS A 137 2.67 3.00 1.11
CA CYS A 137 4.09 2.99 1.50
C CYS A 137 4.29 2.98 3.03
N VAL A 138 3.50 3.76 3.79
CA VAL A 138 3.56 3.73 5.27
C VAL A 138 3.26 2.33 5.78
N ASN A 139 2.18 1.70 5.29
CA ASN A 139 1.82 0.33 5.67
C ASN A 139 2.89 -0.70 5.27
N ALA A 140 3.47 -0.58 4.09
CA ALA A 140 4.41 -1.56 3.56
C ALA A 140 5.82 -1.43 4.17
N LEU A 141 6.28 -0.20 4.43
CA LEU A 141 7.70 0.10 4.66
C LEU A 141 8.00 0.62 6.07
N CYS A 142 7.00 1.18 6.78
CA CYS A 142 7.22 1.91 8.03
C CYS A 142 6.72 1.17 9.27
N PHE A 143 6.44 -0.11 9.18
CA PHE A 143 6.10 -0.93 10.34
C PHE A 143 7.23 -1.90 10.70
N LYS A 144 7.37 -2.15 12.00
CA LYS A 144 8.31 -3.13 12.53
C LYS A 144 7.62 -4.03 13.56
N LYS A 145 8.11 -5.26 13.70
CA LYS A 145 7.57 -6.21 14.68
C LYS A 145 8.18 -5.95 16.05
N ARG A 146 7.33 -5.77 17.06
CA ARG A 146 7.70 -5.70 18.49
C ARG A 146 6.80 -6.65 19.27
N ASN A 147 7.35 -7.53 20.09
CA ASN A 147 6.59 -8.50 20.89
C ASN A 147 5.49 -9.21 20.07
N LYS A 148 5.85 -9.71 18.90
CA LYS A 148 4.97 -10.41 17.95
C LYS A 148 3.88 -9.56 17.28
N VAL A 149 3.77 -8.25 17.57
CA VAL A 149 2.79 -7.32 17.00
C VAL A 149 3.49 -6.30 16.11
N PHE A 150 2.85 -5.88 15.02
CA PHE A 150 3.37 -4.83 14.14
C PHE A 150 3.01 -3.44 14.68
N VAL A 151 4.02 -2.60 14.84
CA VAL A 151 3.89 -1.21 15.31
C VAL A 151 4.55 -0.25 14.32
N LEU A 152 4.01 0.96 14.21
CA LEU A 152 4.56 1.99 13.34
C LEU A 152 5.95 2.42 13.81
N ASP A 153 6.91 2.43 12.90
CA ASP A 153 8.18 3.12 13.06
C ASP A 153 8.00 4.58 12.64
N LYS A 154 7.67 5.43 13.62
CA LYS A 154 7.42 6.86 13.38
C LYS A 154 8.58 7.56 12.69
N SER A 155 9.81 7.16 12.98
CA SER A 155 10.99 7.76 12.34
C SER A 155 11.03 7.46 10.83
N LYS A 156 10.78 6.21 10.44
CA LYS A 156 10.70 5.85 9.01
C LYS A 156 9.55 6.56 8.31
N SER A 157 8.38 6.60 8.95
CA SER A 157 7.20 7.29 8.42
C SER A 157 7.46 8.78 8.22
N ALA A 158 8.05 9.46 9.22
CA ALA A 158 8.44 10.87 9.12
C ALA A 158 9.41 11.12 7.96
N HIS A 159 10.41 10.26 7.77
CA HIS A 159 11.36 10.40 6.66
C HIS A 159 10.70 10.17 5.29
N LEU A 160 9.84 9.19 5.17
CA LEU A 160 9.04 8.95 3.96
C LEU A 160 8.20 10.18 3.58
N LEU A 161 7.43 10.70 4.55
CA LEU A 161 6.57 11.86 4.33
C LEU A 161 7.35 13.14 4.05
N ARG A 162 8.48 13.36 4.73
CA ARG A 162 9.37 14.48 4.43
C ARG A 162 10.00 14.36 3.04
N GLY A 163 10.42 13.16 2.65
CA GLY A 163 10.95 12.89 1.31
C GLY A 163 9.94 13.26 0.23
N TYR A 164 8.70 12.81 0.38
CA TYR A 164 7.62 13.17 -0.55
C TYR A 164 7.37 14.68 -0.58
N GLN A 165 7.24 15.30 0.58
CA GLN A 165 6.94 16.73 0.70
C GLN A 165 8.10 17.64 0.29
N SER A 166 9.32 17.12 0.13
CA SER A 166 10.45 17.88 -0.46
C SER A 166 10.23 18.17 -1.96
N ILE A 167 9.38 17.40 -2.62
CA ILE A 167 9.06 17.54 -4.06
C ILE A 167 7.62 18.04 -4.27
N ARG A 168 6.63 17.43 -3.58
CA ARG A 168 5.22 17.77 -3.68
C ARG A 168 4.63 17.93 -2.28
N LYS A 169 4.17 19.13 -1.96
CA LYS A 169 3.52 19.40 -0.67
C LYS A 169 2.16 18.70 -0.61
N LEU A 170 1.86 18.07 0.53
CA LEU A 170 0.54 17.56 0.81
C LEU A 170 -0.41 18.72 1.15
N THR A 171 -1.57 18.71 0.55
CA THR A 171 -2.65 19.68 0.83
C THR A 171 -3.26 19.43 2.22
N ILE A 172 -4.01 20.40 2.72
CA ILE A 172 -4.73 20.26 4.00
C ILE A 172 -5.69 19.07 3.95
N ILE A 173 -6.41 18.89 2.83
CA ILE A 173 -7.36 17.79 2.68
C ILE A 173 -6.67 16.42 2.64
N GLU A 174 -5.47 16.32 2.06
CA GLU A 174 -4.69 15.08 2.09
C GLU A 174 -4.22 14.74 3.51
N LYS A 175 -3.76 15.74 4.26
CA LYS A 175 -3.32 15.55 5.66
C LYS A 175 -4.48 15.19 6.57
N SER A 176 -5.63 15.87 6.47
CA SER A 176 -6.80 15.59 7.32
C SER A 176 -7.40 14.20 7.07
N ASN A 177 -7.27 13.65 5.87
CA ASN A 177 -7.78 12.33 5.50
C ASN A 177 -6.71 11.22 5.58
N PHE A 178 -5.47 11.53 5.93
CA PHE A 178 -4.36 10.60 5.82
C PHE A 178 -4.55 9.33 6.67
N ASN A 179 -5.09 9.46 7.89
CA ASN A 179 -5.40 8.32 8.74
C ASN A 179 -6.45 7.39 8.08
N THR A 180 -7.51 7.96 7.49
CA THR A 180 -8.54 7.19 6.76
C THR A 180 -7.91 6.43 5.59
N LEU A 181 -7.00 7.05 4.85
CA LEU A 181 -6.28 6.38 3.76
C LEU A 181 -5.37 5.25 4.25
N CYS A 182 -4.64 5.45 5.36
CA CYS A 182 -3.80 4.42 5.96
C CYS A 182 -4.63 3.23 6.45
N ARG A 183 -5.77 3.48 7.10
CA ARG A 183 -6.73 2.44 7.49
C ARG A 183 -7.31 1.73 6.29
N GLY A 184 -7.65 2.46 5.24
CA GLY A 184 -8.16 1.91 3.99
C GLY A 184 -7.15 1.00 3.31
N SER A 185 -5.89 1.45 3.18
CA SER A 185 -4.81 0.62 2.65
C SER A 185 -4.59 -0.64 3.51
N ALA A 186 -4.57 -0.50 4.84
CA ALA A 186 -4.42 -1.65 5.73
C ALA A 186 -5.59 -2.65 5.58
N LEU A 187 -6.83 -2.16 5.48
CA LEU A 187 -8.00 -3.01 5.24
C LEU A 187 -7.95 -3.70 3.88
N ARG A 188 -7.57 -2.98 2.81
CA ARG A 188 -7.39 -3.58 1.47
C ARG A 188 -6.48 -4.80 1.53
N TYR A 189 -5.29 -4.65 2.12
CA TYR A 189 -4.33 -5.76 2.20
C TYR A 189 -4.75 -6.85 3.19
N LEU A 190 -5.46 -6.51 4.27
CA LEU A 190 -6.06 -7.51 5.14
C LEU A 190 -7.07 -8.37 4.37
N LEU A 191 -7.93 -7.75 3.56
CA LEU A 191 -8.93 -8.46 2.74
C LEU A 191 -8.28 -9.34 1.66
N THR A 192 -7.33 -8.82 0.88
CA THR A 192 -6.67 -9.59 -0.18
C THR A 192 -5.89 -10.76 0.39
N ARG A 193 -5.09 -10.53 1.45
CA ARG A 193 -4.35 -11.62 2.10
C ARG A 193 -5.25 -12.65 2.78
N SER A 194 -6.40 -12.23 3.34
CA SER A 194 -7.39 -13.17 3.90
C SER A 194 -8.00 -14.05 2.82
N TYR A 195 -8.30 -13.47 1.67
CA TYR A 195 -8.80 -14.22 0.52
C TYR A 195 -7.74 -15.21 0.02
N ASP A 196 -6.52 -14.77 -0.18
CA ASP A 196 -5.41 -15.62 -0.65
C ASP A 196 -5.08 -16.73 0.36
N TYR A 197 -5.09 -16.42 1.66
CA TYR A 197 -4.88 -17.40 2.73
C TYR A 197 -5.85 -18.57 2.68
N LEU A 198 -7.12 -18.31 2.32
CA LEU A 198 -8.16 -19.32 2.24
C LEU A 198 -8.20 -20.07 0.91
N ASN A 199 -7.76 -19.44 -0.17
CA ASN A 199 -8.03 -19.93 -1.53
C ASN A 199 -6.76 -20.31 -2.31
N THR A 200 -5.57 -20.01 -1.81
CA THR A 200 -4.32 -20.41 -2.48
C THR A 200 -4.09 -21.92 -2.30
N PRO A 201 -3.97 -22.69 -3.39
CA PRO A 201 -3.72 -24.12 -3.31
C PRO A 201 -2.41 -24.42 -2.55
N LYS A 202 -2.40 -25.48 -1.72
CA LYS A 202 -1.20 -25.89 -0.95
C LYS A 202 0.03 -26.17 -1.84
N LYS A 203 -0.19 -26.57 -3.10
CA LYS A 203 0.88 -26.84 -4.09
C LYS A 203 1.35 -25.59 -4.85
N ALA A 204 0.77 -24.41 -4.59
CA ALA A 204 1.20 -23.17 -5.26
C ALA A 204 2.62 -22.80 -4.83
N LEU A 205 3.44 -22.39 -5.78
CA LEU A 205 4.83 -21.92 -5.54
C LEU A 205 4.89 -20.52 -4.90
N ILE A 206 3.76 -20.00 -4.41
CA ILE A 206 3.63 -18.66 -3.86
C ILE A 206 3.62 -18.75 -2.33
N LYS A 207 4.48 -17.96 -1.68
CA LYS A 207 4.46 -17.83 -0.22
C LYS A 207 3.25 -16.99 0.21
N ILE A 208 2.29 -17.64 0.88
CA ILE A 208 1.12 -16.96 1.43
C ILE A 208 1.56 -16.00 2.54
N LYS A 209 1.23 -14.72 2.41
CA LYS A 209 1.54 -13.68 3.41
C LYS A 209 0.47 -13.71 4.52
N ASP A 210 0.88 -13.66 5.79
CA ASP A 210 -0.02 -13.72 6.95
C ASP A 210 -0.94 -12.48 7.01
N PRO A 211 -2.27 -12.66 7.04
CA PRO A 211 -3.22 -11.56 7.18
C PRO A 211 -3.08 -10.81 8.51
N LYS A 212 -2.63 -11.47 9.59
CA LYS A 212 -2.47 -10.86 10.93
C LYS A 212 -1.57 -9.64 10.91
N GLU A 213 -0.57 -9.60 10.04
CA GLU A 213 0.28 -8.41 9.87
C GLU A 213 -0.56 -7.16 9.60
N TYR A 214 -1.53 -7.26 8.69
CA TYR A 214 -2.36 -6.12 8.34
C TYR A 214 -3.51 -5.87 9.32
N LEU A 215 -3.94 -6.87 10.06
CA LEU A 215 -4.82 -6.66 11.21
C LEU A 215 -4.14 -5.82 12.30
N ASP A 216 -2.87 -6.12 12.62
CA ASP A 216 -2.09 -5.34 13.59
C ASP A 216 -1.92 -3.88 13.13
N LYS A 217 -1.58 -3.67 11.85
CA LYS A 217 -1.43 -2.33 11.25
C LYS A 217 -2.74 -1.55 11.29
N LEU A 218 -3.86 -2.18 10.95
CA LEU A 218 -5.18 -1.58 11.03
C LEU A 218 -5.55 -1.19 12.47
N ASN A 219 -5.30 -2.09 13.44
CA ASN A 219 -5.50 -1.83 14.86
C ASN A 219 -4.61 -0.68 15.37
N TYR A 220 -3.37 -0.57 14.86
CA TYR A 220 -2.49 0.54 15.19
C TYR A 220 -3.05 1.87 14.68
N HIS A 221 -3.45 1.93 13.42
CA HIS A 221 -4.01 3.14 12.82
C HIS A 221 -5.29 3.63 13.51
N ARG A 222 -6.11 2.73 14.09
CA ARG A 222 -7.31 3.13 14.86
C ARG A 222 -6.99 3.98 16.09
N LYS A 223 -5.77 3.90 16.61
CA LYS A 223 -5.29 4.66 17.78
C LYS A 223 -4.73 6.03 17.42
N LEU A 224 -4.55 6.32 16.13
CA LEU A 224 -4.00 7.57 15.64
C LEU A 224 -5.14 8.51 15.23
N ASN A 225 -4.99 9.80 15.57
CA ASN A 225 -6.05 10.78 15.38
C ASN A 225 -5.68 11.86 14.35
N SER A 226 -4.41 12.05 14.07
CA SER A 226 -3.95 13.15 13.21
C SER A 226 -2.79 12.75 12.30
N PHE A 227 -2.54 13.58 11.28
CA PHE A 227 -1.38 13.44 10.42
C PHE A 227 -0.05 13.53 11.20
N LYS A 228 0.00 14.31 12.28
CA LYS A 228 1.18 14.47 13.13
C LYS A 228 1.59 13.17 13.84
N ASP A 229 0.68 12.24 14.00
CA ASP A 229 0.98 10.94 14.62
C ASP A 229 1.86 10.05 13.76
N TYR A 230 1.99 10.39 12.47
CA TYR A 230 2.83 9.68 11.51
C TYR A 230 4.28 10.21 11.45
N GLY A 231 4.59 11.32 12.13
CA GLY A 231 5.91 11.89 12.24
C GLY A 231 6.04 13.32 11.76
#